data_04fe0218430d6d2987860fceb953e326
#
_entry.id   04fe0218430d6d2987860fceb953e326
#
_cell.length_a   1.000
_cell.length_b   1.000
_cell.length_c   1.000
_cell.angle_alpha   90.00
_cell.angle_beta   90.00
_cell.angle_gamma   90.00
#
_symmetry.space_group_name_H-M   'P 1'
#
loop_
_entity.id
_entity.type
_entity.pdbx_description
1 polymer ?
#
loop_
_entity_poly.entity_id
_entity_poly.type
_entity_poly.pdbx_seq_one_letter_code
_entity_poly.pdbx_strand_id
1 'polypeptide(L)'
;RLRCLSGHDAISFHMSGTEAVMQAVRLARYHTRRSHLVRFAKADHGWWEASHPGSGDPPSPRETLTLREMDDKTLKTLRSRKDIACVIVNPVQALHPNAGAPEDSTLADSGRRAGADRAAYAAWLQRLRATCTERGIVLIFDEILVGFRLARGGAQEYFGVRADMVTYGKTLGGGLPVGVVCGRADLMRRYREDRPADICLARGTFNAHPYVMAAMKAFLDRLETQPIKALYRGLDRCWDERADRFNRRLHERGLPVRIAHLS
;
A
#
# COMPACT_ATOMS: atom_id res chain seq x y z
N ARG A 1 7.36 17.03 8.08
CA ARG A 1 5.98 16.81 7.62
C ARG A 1 5.67 15.36 7.31
N LEU A 2 6.44 14.68 6.44
CA LEU A 2 6.21 13.26 6.15
C LEU A 2 6.20 12.40 7.41
N ARG A 3 7.10 12.66 8.40
CA ARG A 3 7.06 11.95 9.69
C ARG A 3 5.71 12.12 10.41
N CYS A 4 5.18 13.33 10.43
CA CYS A 4 3.88 13.59 11.06
C CYS A 4 2.73 12.90 10.33
N LEU A 5 2.71 12.95 8.98
CA LEU A 5 1.64 12.37 8.16
C LEU A 5 1.69 10.85 8.17
N SER A 6 2.86 10.26 8.00
CA SER A 6 3.03 8.80 8.04
C SER A 6 3.01 8.23 9.45
N GLY A 7 3.26 9.05 10.45
CA GLY A 7 3.42 8.63 11.84
C GLY A 7 4.69 7.80 12.09
N HIS A 8 5.72 7.89 11.23
CA HIS A 8 6.95 7.12 11.32
C HIS A 8 8.19 8.01 11.58
N ASP A 9 9.22 7.41 12.18
CA ASP A 9 10.38 8.15 12.68
C ASP A 9 11.43 8.42 11.59
N ALA A 10 11.59 7.50 10.65
CA ALA A 10 12.66 7.52 9.65
C ALA A 10 12.11 7.46 8.21
N ILE A 11 12.83 8.09 7.30
CA ILE A 11 12.43 8.23 5.89
C ILE A 11 13.63 7.90 5.00
N SER A 12 13.38 7.16 3.93
CA SER A 12 14.32 6.89 2.84
C SER A 12 13.72 7.27 1.51
N PHE A 13 14.49 7.98 0.68
CA PHE A 13 14.07 8.44 -0.64
C PHE A 13 14.66 7.57 -1.74
N HIS A 14 13.87 7.32 -2.78
CA HIS A 14 14.17 6.49 -3.94
C HIS A 14 13.61 7.13 -5.21
N MET A 15 14.02 6.63 -6.38
CA MET A 15 13.60 7.18 -7.67
C MET A 15 12.23 6.67 -8.14
N SER A 16 11.77 5.54 -7.60
CA SER A 16 10.50 4.93 -8.02
C SER A 16 9.79 4.22 -6.88
N GLY A 17 8.50 3.97 -7.06
CA GLY A 17 7.73 3.14 -6.14
C GLY A 17 8.27 1.72 -6.03
N THR A 18 8.70 1.12 -7.15
CA THR A 18 9.32 -0.20 -7.17
C THR A 18 10.56 -0.26 -6.28
N GLU A 19 11.45 0.72 -6.37
CA GLU A 19 12.63 0.79 -5.50
C GLU A 19 12.27 0.95 -4.03
N ALA A 20 11.26 1.76 -3.71
CA ALA A 20 10.78 1.93 -2.35
C ALA A 20 10.25 0.61 -1.77
N VAL A 21 9.43 -0.12 -2.52
CA VAL A 21 8.94 -1.45 -2.10
C VAL A 21 10.08 -2.45 -1.93
N MET A 22 10.98 -2.53 -2.89
CA MET A 22 12.18 -3.39 -2.79
C MET A 22 12.97 -3.10 -1.52
N GLN A 23 13.19 -1.83 -1.23
CA GLN A 23 13.94 -1.44 -0.04
C GLN A 23 13.21 -1.77 1.26
N ALA A 24 11.89 -1.56 1.32
CA ALA A 24 11.10 -1.93 2.49
C ALA A 24 11.18 -3.44 2.78
N VAL A 25 11.04 -4.27 1.75
CA VAL A 25 11.15 -5.73 1.88
C VAL A 25 12.57 -6.15 2.27
N ARG A 26 13.61 -5.54 1.67
CA ARG A 26 15.01 -5.83 2.02
C ARG A 26 15.32 -5.49 3.47
N LEU A 27 14.84 -4.34 3.96
CA LEU A 27 14.99 -3.96 5.37
C LEU A 27 14.26 -4.93 6.30
N ALA A 28 13.04 -5.33 5.94
CA ALA A 28 12.29 -6.32 6.72
C ALA A 28 13.03 -7.65 6.82
N ARG A 29 13.54 -8.19 5.72
CA ARG A 29 14.37 -9.40 5.70
C ARG A 29 15.67 -9.24 6.50
N TYR A 30 16.31 -8.09 6.38
CA TYR A 30 17.55 -7.77 7.09
C TYR A 30 17.38 -7.79 8.61
N HIS A 31 16.34 -7.16 9.12
CA HIS A 31 16.09 -7.05 10.55
C HIS A 31 15.46 -8.29 11.17
N THR A 32 14.55 -8.96 10.47
CA THR A 32 13.90 -10.18 10.98
C THR A 32 14.78 -11.42 10.86
N ARG A 33 15.81 -11.41 9.99
CA ARG A 33 16.59 -12.58 9.61
C ARG A 33 15.75 -13.70 9.01
N ARG A 34 14.59 -13.36 8.44
CA ARG A 34 13.68 -14.28 7.77
C ARG A 34 13.67 -13.99 6.28
N SER A 35 13.31 -14.98 5.48
CA SER A 35 13.40 -14.87 4.01
C SER A 35 12.10 -14.54 3.32
N HIS A 36 10.95 -15.00 3.86
CA HIS A 36 9.71 -14.99 3.11
C HIS A 36 8.97 -13.66 3.14
N LEU A 37 8.57 -13.23 1.95
CA LEU A 37 7.61 -12.17 1.70
C LEU A 37 6.22 -12.77 1.51
N VAL A 38 5.23 -12.23 2.19
CA VAL A 38 3.81 -12.49 1.88
C VAL A 38 3.25 -11.31 1.12
N ARG A 39 2.64 -11.57 -0.03
CA ARG A 39 1.85 -10.63 -0.81
C ARG A 39 0.45 -11.18 -1.06
N PHE A 40 -0.44 -10.34 -1.57
CA PHE A 40 -1.80 -10.76 -1.88
C PHE A 40 -2.02 -10.93 -3.38
N ALA A 41 -2.91 -11.87 -3.72
CA ALA A 41 -3.26 -12.15 -5.11
C ALA A 41 -3.77 -10.88 -5.81
N LYS A 42 -3.35 -10.69 -7.07
CA LYS A 42 -3.70 -9.53 -7.91
C LYS A 42 -3.18 -8.16 -7.41
N ALA A 43 -2.36 -8.12 -6.36
CA ALA A 43 -1.72 -6.89 -5.92
C ALA A 43 -0.49 -6.60 -6.79
N ASP A 44 -0.37 -5.36 -7.24
CA ASP A 44 0.80 -4.83 -7.92
C ASP A 44 1.64 -4.03 -6.91
N HIS A 45 2.87 -4.45 -6.70
CA HIS A 45 3.86 -3.83 -5.83
C HIS A 45 5.14 -3.45 -6.60
N GLY A 46 4.99 -3.08 -7.86
CA GLY A 46 6.09 -2.81 -8.79
C GLY A 46 6.50 -4.04 -9.60
N TRP A 47 7.44 -3.85 -10.51
CA TRP A 47 7.78 -4.83 -11.56
C TRP A 47 9.01 -5.70 -11.24
N TRP A 48 9.38 -5.84 -9.98
CA TRP A 48 10.48 -6.71 -9.56
C TRP A 48 9.99 -8.13 -9.24
N GLU A 49 10.87 -9.13 -9.38
CA GLU A 49 10.55 -10.57 -9.34
C GLU A 49 9.68 -11.03 -8.17
N ALA A 50 9.91 -10.48 -6.96
CA ALA A 50 9.17 -10.91 -5.78
C ALA A 50 7.75 -10.35 -5.70
N SER A 51 7.35 -9.40 -6.55
CA SER A 51 6.10 -8.65 -6.37
C SER A 51 5.21 -8.53 -7.60
N HIS A 52 5.71 -8.85 -8.79
CA HIS A 52 4.91 -8.70 -10.01
C HIS A 52 4.12 -9.98 -10.34
N PRO A 53 2.82 -9.88 -10.63
CA PRO A 53 1.96 -11.02 -10.93
C PRO A 53 1.69 -11.19 -12.44
N GLY A 54 2.54 -10.67 -13.33
CA GLY A 54 2.31 -10.71 -14.76
C GLY A 54 2.23 -12.13 -15.33
N SER A 55 1.35 -12.37 -16.29
CA SER A 55 1.17 -13.69 -16.90
C SER A 55 2.37 -14.18 -17.73
N GLY A 56 3.23 -13.24 -18.16
CA GLY A 56 4.46 -13.54 -18.89
C GLY A 56 5.73 -13.49 -18.03
N ASP A 57 5.60 -13.24 -16.74
CA ASP A 57 6.74 -13.11 -15.83
C ASP A 57 7.35 -14.47 -15.46
N PRO A 58 8.63 -14.49 -15.09
CA PRO A 58 9.22 -15.67 -14.47
C PRO A 58 8.45 -16.11 -13.23
N PRO A 59 8.46 -17.41 -12.87
CA PRO A 59 7.84 -17.89 -11.65
C PRO A 59 8.32 -17.08 -10.44
N SER A 60 7.39 -16.73 -9.54
CA SER A 60 7.74 -16.02 -8.29
C SER A 60 8.81 -16.80 -7.52
N PRO A 61 9.79 -16.08 -6.92
CA PRO A 61 10.81 -16.73 -6.10
C PRO A 61 10.18 -17.60 -4.99
N ARG A 62 10.87 -18.68 -4.63
CA ARG A 62 10.40 -19.62 -3.58
C ARG A 62 10.12 -18.94 -2.24
N GLU A 63 10.78 -17.82 -1.98
CA GLU A 63 10.60 -17.01 -0.79
C GLU A 63 9.43 -16.01 -0.88
N THR A 64 8.55 -16.16 -1.87
CA THR A 64 7.33 -15.34 -2.01
C THR A 64 6.09 -16.20 -1.87
N LEU A 65 5.24 -15.84 -0.92
CA LEU A 65 3.93 -16.46 -0.72
C LEU A 65 2.83 -15.51 -1.18
N THR A 66 1.99 -15.99 -2.10
CA THR A 66 0.80 -15.25 -2.53
C THR A 66 -0.42 -15.80 -1.82
N LEU A 67 -1.09 -14.98 -1.01
CA LEU A 67 -2.26 -15.32 -0.22
C LEU A 67 -3.47 -14.49 -0.64
N ARG A 68 -4.61 -14.68 -0.01
CA ARG A 68 -5.84 -13.90 -0.23
C ARG A 68 -6.06 -12.93 0.92
N GLU A 69 -6.47 -11.71 0.60
CA GLU A 69 -6.93 -10.74 1.61
C GLU A 69 -8.28 -11.16 2.19
N MET A 70 -8.57 -10.67 3.39
CA MET A 70 -9.81 -10.94 4.14
C MET A 70 -10.08 -12.43 4.40
N ASP A 71 -9.08 -13.28 4.22
CA ASP A 71 -9.19 -14.74 4.43
C ASP A 71 -8.59 -15.12 5.80
N ASP A 72 -9.37 -15.83 6.60
CA ASP A 72 -8.94 -16.36 7.89
C ASP A 72 -7.82 -17.40 7.76
N LYS A 73 -7.76 -18.11 6.64
CA LYS A 73 -6.64 -19.04 6.33
C LYS A 73 -5.32 -18.28 6.21
N THR A 74 -5.35 -17.07 5.68
CA THR A 74 -4.19 -16.19 5.64
C THR A 74 -3.66 -15.91 7.04
N LEU A 75 -4.50 -15.48 7.97
CA LEU A 75 -4.09 -15.21 9.35
C LEU A 75 -3.56 -16.48 10.04
N LYS A 76 -4.18 -17.63 9.79
CA LYS A 76 -3.70 -18.93 10.28
C LYS A 76 -2.31 -19.26 9.71
N THR A 77 -2.08 -19.06 8.43
CA THR A 77 -0.78 -19.25 7.77
C THR A 77 0.30 -18.37 8.40
N LEU A 78 -0.01 -17.08 8.62
CA LEU A 78 0.94 -16.16 9.26
C LEU A 78 1.31 -16.60 10.69
N ARG A 79 0.35 -17.16 11.45
CA ARG A 79 0.62 -17.67 12.81
C ARG A 79 1.44 -18.96 12.82
N SER A 80 1.27 -19.82 11.84
CA SER A 80 1.92 -21.15 11.81
C SER A 80 3.37 -21.09 11.30
N ARG A 81 3.70 -20.16 10.38
CA ARG A 81 5.02 -20.08 9.76
C ARG A 81 5.98 -19.22 10.59
N LYS A 82 7.25 -19.62 10.61
CA LYS A 82 8.33 -18.94 11.35
C LYS A 82 9.29 -18.18 10.44
N ASP A 83 9.20 -18.40 9.14
CA ASP A 83 10.13 -17.90 8.11
C ASP A 83 9.66 -16.60 7.42
N ILE A 84 8.49 -16.08 7.78
CA ILE A 84 7.92 -14.87 7.17
C ILE A 84 8.61 -13.63 7.75
N ALA A 85 9.27 -12.87 6.88
CA ALA A 85 9.90 -11.60 7.20
C ALA A 85 8.89 -10.47 7.24
N CYS A 86 8.05 -10.39 6.23
CA CYS A 86 7.08 -9.31 6.08
C CYS A 86 5.83 -9.73 5.31
N VAL A 87 4.79 -8.96 5.53
CA VAL A 87 3.56 -8.94 4.73
C VAL A 87 3.45 -7.57 4.08
N ILE A 88 3.28 -7.52 2.76
CA ILE A 88 2.98 -6.29 2.03
C ILE A 88 1.53 -6.30 1.57
N VAL A 89 0.84 -5.20 1.77
CA VAL A 89 -0.55 -5.02 1.39
C VAL A 89 -0.76 -3.67 0.71
N ASN A 90 -1.49 -3.66 -0.39
CA ASN A 90 -2.10 -2.45 -0.93
C ASN A 90 -3.44 -2.26 -0.21
N PRO A 91 -3.61 -1.22 0.63
CA PRO A 91 -4.73 -1.16 1.57
C PRO A 91 -6.14 -1.03 0.97
N VAL A 92 -6.27 -1.04 -0.34
CA VAL A 92 -7.58 -0.98 -1.02
C VAL A 92 -7.79 -2.11 -2.01
N GLN A 93 -6.82 -2.99 -2.19
CA GLN A 93 -6.85 -4.04 -3.21
C GLN A 93 -8.09 -4.94 -3.08
N ALA A 94 -8.38 -5.42 -1.87
CA ALA A 94 -9.52 -6.30 -1.61
C ALA A 94 -10.88 -5.61 -1.72
N LEU A 95 -10.90 -4.28 -1.73
CA LEU A 95 -12.13 -3.49 -1.89
C LEU A 95 -12.47 -3.24 -3.35
N HIS A 96 -11.60 -3.63 -4.29
CA HIS A 96 -11.89 -3.47 -5.71
C HIS A 96 -13.13 -4.30 -6.09
N PRO A 97 -14.14 -3.73 -6.74
CA PRO A 97 -15.43 -4.41 -7.02
C PRO A 97 -15.26 -5.67 -7.86
N ASN A 98 -14.20 -5.75 -8.67
CA ASN A 98 -13.87 -6.90 -9.51
C ASN A 98 -12.78 -7.80 -8.90
N ALA A 99 -12.39 -7.63 -7.64
CA ALA A 99 -11.31 -8.40 -7.02
C ALA A 99 -11.54 -9.92 -7.04
N GLY A 100 -12.80 -10.36 -6.99
CA GLY A 100 -13.20 -11.76 -7.07
C GLY A 100 -13.45 -12.28 -8.49
N ALA A 101 -13.35 -11.42 -9.52
CA ALA A 101 -13.61 -11.83 -10.90
C ALA A 101 -12.46 -12.65 -11.47
N PRO A 102 -12.71 -13.68 -12.29
CA PRO A 102 -11.69 -14.26 -13.15
C PRO A 102 -11.11 -13.19 -14.09
N GLU A 103 -9.86 -13.31 -14.47
CA GLU A 103 -9.16 -12.32 -15.29
C GLU A 103 -9.87 -12.04 -16.63
N ASP A 104 -10.48 -13.08 -17.22
CA ASP A 104 -11.20 -12.99 -18.49
C ASP A 104 -12.69 -12.62 -18.37
N SER A 105 -13.21 -12.39 -17.18
CA SER A 105 -14.61 -12.01 -17.02
C SER A 105 -14.83 -10.52 -17.27
N THR A 106 -14.55 -10.06 -18.46
CA THR A 106 -14.99 -8.75 -18.95
C THR A 106 -16.52 -8.65 -19.09
N LEU A 107 -17.20 -9.78 -19.07
CA LEU A 107 -18.66 -9.86 -19.08
C LEU A 107 -19.17 -9.83 -17.64
N ALA A 108 -19.68 -8.69 -17.27
CA ALA A 108 -20.22 -8.43 -15.95
C ALA A 108 -21.38 -9.38 -15.63
N ASP A 109 -21.21 -10.19 -14.60
CA ASP A 109 -22.36 -10.74 -13.90
C ASP A 109 -23.07 -9.58 -13.18
N SER A 110 -24.29 -9.29 -13.60
CA SER A 110 -25.13 -8.22 -13.05
C SER A 110 -25.46 -8.39 -11.56
N GLY A 111 -25.20 -9.57 -10.99
CA GLY A 111 -25.37 -9.87 -9.57
C GLY A 111 -24.22 -9.40 -8.66
N ARG A 112 -23.11 -8.91 -9.21
CA ARG A 112 -21.98 -8.44 -8.40
C ARG A 112 -22.33 -7.15 -7.66
N ARG A 113 -22.23 -7.21 -6.36
CA ARG A 113 -22.37 -6.01 -5.52
C ARG A 113 -21.12 -5.15 -5.70
N ALA A 114 -21.28 -3.97 -6.29
CA ALA A 114 -20.26 -2.93 -6.37
C ALA A 114 -20.15 -2.14 -5.04
N GLY A 115 -20.19 -2.82 -3.92
CA GLY A 115 -20.09 -2.20 -2.59
C GLY A 115 -18.87 -2.74 -1.86
N ALA A 116 -17.97 -1.83 -1.47
CA ALA A 116 -16.87 -2.16 -0.59
C ALA A 116 -17.34 -2.18 0.87
N ASP A 117 -17.21 -3.30 1.56
CA ASP A 117 -17.42 -3.35 3.01
C ASP A 117 -16.17 -2.80 3.72
N ARG A 118 -16.13 -1.49 3.87
CA ARG A 118 -15.02 -0.76 4.50
C ARG A 118 -14.82 -1.18 5.96
N ALA A 119 -15.90 -1.41 6.70
CA ALA A 119 -15.83 -1.76 8.11
C ALA A 119 -15.23 -3.17 8.31
N ALA A 120 -15.71 -4.14 7.53
CA ALA A 120 -15.14 -5.49 7.54
C ALA A 120 -13.67 -5.50 7.13
N TYR A 121 -13.30 -4.68 6.14
CA TYR A 121 -11.90 -4.58 5.71
C TYR A 121 -11.01 -3.95 6.79
N ALA A 122 -11.46 -2.86 7.42
CA ALA A 122 -10.72 -2.25 8.53
C ALA A 122 -10.53 -3.23 9.69
N ALA A 123 -11.57 -3.98 10.05
CA ALA A 123 -11.50 -5.01 11.08
C ALA A 123 -10.50 -6.12 10.71
N TRP A 124 -10.48 -6.54 9.44
CA TRP A 124 -9.50 -7.53 8.98
C TRP A 124 -8.08 -6.99 9.02
N LEU A 125 -7.85 -5.74 8.60
CA LEU A 125 -6.53 -5.08 8.68
C LEU A 125 -6.04 -4.98 10.13
N GLN A 126 -6.93 -4.71 11.09
CA GLN A 126 -6.59 -4.71 12.53
C GLN A 126 -6.16 -6.10 13.00
N ARG A 127 -6.87 -7.16 12.58
CA ARG A 127 -6.50 -8.55 12.87
C ARG A 127 -5.16 -8.93 12.22
N LEU A 128 -4.91 -8.48 11.00
CA LEU A 128 -3.62 -8.64 10.30
C LEU A 128 -2.51 -7.95 11.10
N ARG A 129 -2.71 -6.70 11.52
CA ARG A 129 -1.75 -5.95 12.34
C ARG A 129 -1.43 -6.69 13.64
N ALA A 130 -2.46 -7.14 14.34
CA ALA A 130 -2.30 -7.89 15.60
C ALA A 130 -1.49 -9.18 15.38
N THR A 131 -1.82 -9.94 14.34
CA THR A 131 -1.10 -11.17 13.97
C THR A 131 0.37 -10.90 13.61
N CYS A 132 0.64 -9.84 12.86
CA CYS A 132 2.01 -9.46 12.52
C CYS A 132 2.80 -9.08 13.77
N THR A 133 2.20 -8.33 14.69
CA THR A 133 2.84 -7.95 15.97
C THR A 133 3.16 -9.18 16.82
N GLU A 134 2.18 -10.08 17.00
CA GLU A 134 2.34 -11.34 17.75
C GLU A 134 3.50 -12.20 17.21
N ARG A 135 3.64 -12.24 15.89
CA ARG A 135 4.62 -13.11 15.22
C ARG A 135 5.94 -12.43 14.88
N GLY A 136 6.11 -11.15 15.21
CA GLY A 136 7.28 -10.36 14.82
C GLY A 136 7.46 -10.32 13.30
N ILE A 137 6.37 -10.23 12.56
CA ILE A 137 6.33 -10.06 11.10
C ILE A 137 6.20 -8.57 10.82
N VAL A 138 7.02 -8.04 9.92
CA VAL A 138 6.95 -6.63 9.51
C VAL A 138 5.74 -6.43 8.60
N LEU A 139 4.80 -5.57 9.00
CA LEU A 139 3.69 -5.15 8.15
C LEU A 139 4.08 -3.93 7.34
N ILE A 140 3.97 -4.03 6.01
CA ILE A 140 4.27 -2.97 5.06
C ILE A 140 2.97 -2.57 4.35
N PHE A 141 2.59 -1.29 4.44
CA PHE A 141 1.54 -0.74 3.60
C PHE A 141 2.13 -0.14 2.34
N ASP A 142 1.73 -0.68 1.19
CA ASP A 142 2.05 -0.08 -0.10
C ASP A 142 1.00 0.96 -0.45
N GLU A 143 1.32 2.20 -0.13
CA GLU A 143 0.49 3.36 -0.41
C GLU A 143 0.97 4.18 -1.61
N ILE A 144 1.76 3.59 -2.51
CA ILE A 144 2.25 4.28 -3.71
C ILE A 144 1.10 4.82 -4.56
N LEU A 145 0.02 4.05 -4.68
CA LEU A 145 -1.18 4.46 -5.41
C LEU A 145 -2.14 5.29 -4.54
N VAL A 146 -2.39 4.87 -3.30
CA VAL A 146 -3.49 5.38 -2.47
C VAL A 146 -3.05 6.45 -1.47
N GLY A 147 -1.76 6.58 -1.23
CA GLY A 147 -1.21 7.59 -0.32
C GLY A 147 -1.64 9.00 -0.70
N PHE A 148 -2.10 9.75 0.28
CA PHE A 148 -2.63 11.11 0.13
C PHE A 148 -3.89 11.21 -0.77
N ARG A 149 -4.57 10.07 -1.06
CA ARG A 149 -5.83 10.07 -1.81
C ARG A 149 -7.04 9.83 -0.92
N LEU A 150 -6.95 8.86 -0.01
CA LEU A 150 -8.05 8.48 0.88
C LEU A 150 -8.19 9.46 2.06
N ALA A 151 -7.06 9.81 2.65
CA ALA A 151 -6.95 10.76 3.74
C ALA A 151 -5.60 11.48 3.66
N ARG A 152 -5.39 12.53 4.46
CA ARG A 152 -4.11 13.26 4.50
C ARG A 152 -2.95 12.37 4.95
N GLY A 153 -3.16 11.52 5.94
CA GLY A 153 -2.20 10.51 6.41
C GLY A 153 -2.30 9.19 5.66
N GLY A 154 -3.00 9.16 4.51
CA GLY A 154 -3.14 7.98 3.66
C GLY A 154 -4.08 6.93 4.21
N ALA A 155 -3.88 5.68 3.79
CA ALA A 155 -4.71 4.55 4.19
C ALA A 155 -4.57 4.20 5.67
N GLN A 156 -3.42 4.46 6.28
CA GLN A 156 -3.24 4.26 7.73
C GLN A 156 -4.24 5.09 8.54
N GLU A 157 -4.39 6.37 8.21
CA GLU A 157 -5.39 7.26 8.83
C GLU A 157 -6.81 6.79 8.49
N TYR A 158 -7.06 6.47 7.23
CA TYR A 158 -8.38 6.13 6.72
C TYR A 158 -8.98 4.85 7.34
N PHE A 159 -8.16 3.83 7.56
CA PHE A 159 -8.58 2.55 8.15
C PHE A 159 -8.27 2.43 9.64
N GLY A 160 -7.58 3.41 10.24
CA GLY A 160 -7.20 3.37 11.65
C GLY A 160 -6.21 2.24 11.98
N VAL A 161 -5.34 1.87 11.04
CA VAL A 161 -4.35 0.80 11.20
C VAL A 161 -2.96 1.29 10.84
N ARG A 162 -2.00 1.09 11.73
CA ARG A 162 -0.61 1.51 11.53
C ARG A 162 0.27 0.33 11.13
N ALA A 163 0.94 0.45 9.99
CA ALA A 163 1.97 -0.49 9.54
C ALA A 163 3.32 -0.21 10.22
N ASP A 164 4.28 -1.12 10.11
CA ASP A 164 5.65 -0.92 10.57
C ASP A 164 6.46 -0.08 9.58
N MET A 165 6.12 -0.19 8.29
CA MET A 165 6.63 0.62 7.20
C MET A 165 5.50 0.96 6.23
N VAL A 166 5.62 2.10 5.56
CA VAL A 166 4.71 2.52 4.50
C VAL A 166 5.53 3.04 3.32
N THR A 167 5.11 2.69 2.09
CA THR A 167 5.73 3.21 0.88
C THR A 167 4.81 4.23 0.20
N TYR A 168 5.39 5.35 -0.24
CA TYR A 168 4.70 6.40 -0.98
C TYR A 168 5.36 6.65 -2.33
N GLY A 169 4.61 7.22 -3.26
CA GLY A 169 5.10 7.62 -4.58
C GLY A 169 4.07 8.46 -5.31
N LYS A 170 4.03 8.35 -6.63
CA LYS A 170 3.02 8.99 -7.51
C LYS A 170 2.63 10.40 -7.07
N THR A 171 1.51 10.54 -6.37
CA THR A 171 0.94 11.82 -5.91
C THR A 171 1.94 12.67 -5.14
N LEU A 172 2.76 12.05 -4.28
CA LEU A 172 3.76 12.74 -3.47
C LEU A 172 4.82 13.47 -4.32
N GLY A 173 5.14 12.93 -5.50
CA GLY A 173 6.14 13.52 -6.41
C GLY A 173 5.66 14.76 -7.17
N GLY A 174 4.35 15.07 -7.12
CA GLY A 174 3.81 16.21 -7.86
C GLY A 174 4.03 16.12 -9.38
N GLY A 175 4.10 14.91 -9.94
CA GLY A 175 4.40 14.64 -11.35
C GLY A 175 5.84 14.22 -11.62
N LEU A 176 6.73 14.30 -10.63
CA LEU A 176 8.12 13.86 -10.75
C LEU A 176 8.30 12.42 -10.20
N PRO A 177 9.31 11.67 -10.70
CA PRO A 177 9.58 10.32 -10.26
C PRO A 177 10.07 10.30 -8.81
N VAL A 178 9.39 9.54 -7.95
CA VAL A 178 9.76 9.37 -6.55
C VAL A 178 9.20 8.07 -5.97
N GLY A 179 9.96 7.49 -5.08
CA GLY A 179 9.54 6.48 -4.13
C GLY A 179 10.05 6.86 -2.74
N VAL A 180 9.26 6.62 -1.72
CA VAL A 180 9.62 6.92 -0.34
C VAL A 180 9.25 5.75 0.55
N VAL A 181 10.15 5.36 1.44
CA VAL A 181 9.86 4.45 2.55
C VAL A 181 9.85 5.27 3.83
N CYS A 182 8.75 5.22 4.55
CA CYS A 182 8.68 5.69 5.94
C CYS A 182 8.53 4.48 6.86
N GLY A 183 9.23 4.46 7.97
CA GLY A 183 9.18 3.32 8.87
C GLY A 183 9.69 3.65 10.27
N ARG A 184 9.54 2.68 11.17
CA ARG A 184 10.09 2.73 12.52
C ARG A 184 11.62 2.86 12.45
N ALA A 185 12.21 3.63 13.35
CA ALA A 185 13.65 3.91 13.35
C ALA A 185 14.50 2.64 13.41
N ASP A 186 14.09 1.66 14.21
CA ASP A 186 14.78 0.37 14.33
C ASP A 186 14.82 -0.41 13.02
N LEU A 187 13.73 -0.45 12.27
CA LEU A 187 13.63 -1.14 10.98
C LEU A 187 14.29 -0.37 9.82
N MET A 188 14.42 0.94 9.95
CA MET A 188 15.01 1.78 8.90
C MET A 188 16.54 1.88 8.97
N ARG A 189 17.18 1.33 10.02
CA ARG A 189 18.63 1.22 10.10
C ARG A 189 19.17 0.30 9.00
N ARG A 190 20.21 0.75 8.35
CA ARG A 190 20.87 0.00 7.26
C ARG A 190 22.12 -0.75 7.69
N TYR A 191 22.50 -0.61 8.93
CA TYR A 191 23.63 -1.29 9.55
C TYR A 191 23.26 -1.76 10.94
N ARG A 192 24.01 -2.70 11.47
CA ARG A 192 23.88 -3.23 12.83
C ARG A 192 25.05 -2.76 13.66
N GLU A 193 24.79 -2.44 14.91
CA GLU A 193 25.82 -2.00 15.83
C GLU A 193 26.82 -3.12 16.15
N ASP A 194 26.34 -4.36 16.26
CA ASP A 194 27.15 -5.57 16.46
C ASP A 194 27.92 -6.02 15.23
N ARG A 195 27.54 -5.55 14.03
CA ARG A 195 28.17 -5.90 12.74
C ARG A 195 28.11 -4.72 11.77
N PRO A 196 28.88 -3.67 11.97
CA PRO A 196 28.77 -2.43 11.18
C PRO A 196 29.11 -2.60 9.69
N ALA A 197 29.85 -3.65 9.33
CA ALA A 197 30.14 -3.99 7.93
C ALA A 197 28.98 -4.71 7.22
N ASP A 198 28.01 -5.26 7.97
CA ASP A 198 26.81 -5.92 7.44
C ASP A 198 25.75 -4.86 7.10
N ILE A 199 25.84 -4.30 5.90
CA ILE A 199 25.04 -3.15 5.48
C ILE A 199 23.93 -3.57 4.51
N CYS A 200 22.69 -3.22 4.82
CA CYS A 200 21.56 -3.27 3.87
C CYS A 200 21.64 -2.08 2.90
N LEU A 201 22.38 -2.26 1.80
CA LEU A 201 22.60 -1.19 0.83
C LEU A 201 21.30 -0.78 0.14
N ALA A 202 21.10 0.53 0.03
CA ALA A 202 20.12 1.16 -0.84
C ALA A 202 20.73 2.45 -1.40
N ARG A 203 21.22 2.37 -2.61
CA ARG A 203 21.86 3.48 -3.30
C ARG A 203 21.20 3.71 -4.66
N GLY A 204 21.05 4.95 -5.04
CA GLY A 204 20.67 5.39 -6.36
C GLY A 204 21.24 6.79 -6.57
N THR A 205 21.86 7.02 -7.72
CA THR A 205 22.54 8.30 -8.04
C THR A 205 21.64 9.52 -7.82
N PHE A 206 20.36 9.37 -8.14
CA PHE A 206 19.38 10.47 -8.08
C PHE A 206 18.42 10.37 -6.89
N ASN A 207 18.68 9.50 -5.92
CA ASN A 207 17.90 9.46 -4.69
C ASN A 207 17.97 10.82 -3.97
N ALA A 208 16.83 11.31 -3.50
CA ALA A 208 16.70 12.65 -2.91
C ALA A 208 17.12 13.79 -3.84
N HIS A 209 16.86 13.64 -5.16
CA HIS A 209 17.18 14.68 -6.14
C HIS A 209 16.54 16.02 -5.77
N PRO A 210 17.28 17.16 -5.83
CA PRO A 210 16.78 18.45 -5.35
C PRO A 210 15.44 18.89 -5.94
N TYR A 211 15.21 18.69 -7.23
CA TYR A 211 13.93 19.03 -7.87
C TYR A 211 12.77 18.21 -7.31
N VAL A 212 13.01 16.93 -7.09
CA VAL A 212 11.99 16.04 -6.50
C VAL A 212 11.69 16.43 -5.06
N MET A 213 12.74 16.76 -4.29
CA MET A 213 12.57 17.25 -2.90
C MET A 213 11.79 18.56 -2.86
N ALA A 214 12.03 19.46 -3.79
CA ALA A 214 11.30 20.73 -3.91
C ALA A 214 9.82 20.49 -4.28
N ALA A 215 9.54 19.61 -5.26
CA ALA A 215 8.18 19.26 -5.65
C ALA A 215 7.41 18.59 -4.50
N MET A 216 8.03 17.64 -3.81
CA MET A 216 7.45 16.99 -2.61
C MET A 216 7.17 18.01 -1.51
N LYS A 217 8.09 18.95 -1.28
CA LYS A 217 7.89 20.00 -0.29
C LYS A 217 6.67 20.87 -0.65
N ALA A 218 6.58 21.30 -1.91
CA ALA A 218 5.44 22.09 -2.39
C ALA A 218 4.11 21.35 -2.24
N PHE A 219 4.08 20.05 -2.59
CA PHE A 219 2.91 19.19 -2.39
C PHE A 219 2.51 19.09 -0.90
N LEU A 220 3.48 18.80 -0.03
CA LEU A 220 3.25 18.69 1.41
C LEU A 220 2.84 20.03 2.06
N ASP A 221 3.36 21.15 1.56
CA ASP A 221 2.92 22.48 2.00
C ASP A 221 1.46 22.73 1.63
N ARG A 222 1.08 22.31 0.42
CA ARG A 222 -0.30 22.43 -0.05
C ARG A 222 -1.28 21.61 0.79
N LEU A 223 -0.91 20.39 1.20
CA LEU A 223 -1.73 19.53 2.06
C LEU A 223 -2.09 20.18 3.42
N GLU A 224 -1.24 21.08 3.91
CA GLU A 224 -1.47 21.76 5.19
C GLU A 224 -2.40 22.96 5.10
N THR A 225 -2.77 23.39 3.89
CA THR A 225 -3.68 24.54 3.71
C THR A 225 -5.11 24.22 4.13
N GLN A 226 -5.83 25.22 4.64
CA GLN A 226 -7.21 25.04 5.10
C GLN A 226 -8.18 24.57 4.00
N PRO A 227 -8.10 25.04 2.74
CA PRO A 227 -8.94 24.53 1.65
C PRO A 227 -8.76 23.02 1.42
N ILE A 228 -7.52 22.53 1.46
CA ILE A 228 -7.25 21.10 1.28
C ILE A 228 -7.72 20.27 2.49
N LYS A 229 -7.49 20.76 3.70
CA LYS A 229 -8.03 20.12 4.91
C LYS A 229 -9.56 20.02 4.88
N ALA A 230 -10.23 21.05 4.39
CA ALA A 230 -11.68 21.05 4.21
C ALA A 230 -12.14 20.04 3.15
N LEU A 231 -11.38 19.92 2.04
CA LEU A 231 -11.66 18.94 0.99
C LEU A 231 -11.68 17.51 1.55
N TYR A 232 -10.66 17.12 2.32
CA TYR A 232 -10.61 15.76 2.90
C TYR A 232 -11.76 15.46 3.86
N ARG A 233 -12.24 16.46 4.63
CA ARG A 233 -13.41 16.26 5.51
C ARG A 233 -14.71 15.91 4.78
N GLY A 234 -14.84 16.30 3.52
CA GLY A 234 -16.02 16.03 2.71
C GLY A 234 -15.83 15.03 1.58
N LEU A 235 -14.64 14.40 1.51
CA LEU A 235 -14.23 13.66 0.33
C LEU A 235 -15.12 12.44 0.07
N ASP A 236 -15.37 11.60 1.07
CA ASP A 236 -16.23 10.43 0.96
C ASP A 236 -17.62 10.81 0.45
N ARG A 237 -18.28 11.77 1.12
CA ARG A 237 -19.61 12.25 0.71
C ARG A 237 -19.62 12.80 -0.72
N CYS A 238 -18.59 13.54 -1.10
CA CYS A 238 -18.48 14.10 -2.44
C CYS A 238 -18.43 13.00 -3.52
N TRP A 239 -17.70 11.91 -3.26
CA TRP A 239 -17.62 10.79 -4.18
C TRP A 239 -18.89 9.92 -4.16
N ASP A 240 -19.52 9.71 -2.99
CA ASP A 240 -20.82 9.05 -2.90
C ASP A 240 -21.86 9.76 -3.78
N GLU A 241 -22.01 11.07 -3.61
CA GLU A 241 -22.97 11.87 -4.39
C GLU A 241 -22.69 11.84 -5.90
N ARG A 242 -21.40 11.87 -6.29
CA ARG A 242 -20.98 11.80 -7.71
C ARG A 242 -21.27 10.43 -8.32
N ALA A 243 -20.90 9.36 -7.63
CA ALA A 243 -21.11 7.99 -8.07
C ALA A 243 -22.61 7.67 -8.19
N ASP A 244 -23.41 8.06 -7.22
CA ASP A 244 -24.87 7.86 -7.24
C ASP A 244 -25.54 8.61 -8.40
N ARG A 245 -25.16 9.87 -8.62
CA ARG A 245 -25.67 10.65 -9.75
C ARG A 245 -25.30 10.02 -11.08
N PHE A 246 -24.08 9.51 -11.22
CA PHE A 246 -23.64 8.87 -12.45
C PHE A 246 -24.33 7.51 -12.65
N ASN A 247 -24.44 6.71 -11.61
CA ASN A 247 -25.11 5.42 -11.65
C ASN A 247 -26.60 5.55 -12.00
N ARG A 248 -27.31 6.57 -11.49
CA ARG A 248 -28.69 6.87 -11.92
C ARG A 248 -28.75 7.12 -13.43
N ARG A 249 -27.86 7.95 -13.99
CA ARG A 249 -27.84 8.22 -15.45
C ARG A 249 -27.52 6.99 -16.29
N LEU A 250 -26.65 6.10 -15.82
CA LEU A 250 -26.37 4.83 -16.51
C LEU A 250 -27.60 3.94 -16.51
N HIS A 251 -28.30 3.84 -15.39
CA HIS A 251 -29.54 3.06 -15.26
C HIS A 251 -30.66 3.61 -16.15
N GLU A 252 -30.90 4.92 -16.15
CA GLU A 252 -31.88 5.60 -16.99
C GLU A 252 -31.65 5.36 -18.50
N ARG A 253 -30.42 5.10 -18.89
CA ARG A 253 -30.04 4.78 -20.29
C ARG A 253 -29.98 3.27 -20.58
N GLY A 254 -30.36 2.43 -19.64
CA GLY A 254 -30.33 0.96 -19.80
C GLY A 254 -28.93 0.38 -19.96
N LEU A 255 -27.89 1.08 -19.50
CA LEU A 255 -26.52 0.61 -19.61
C LEU A 255 -26.17 -0.36 -18.46
N PRO A 256 -25.71 -1.61 -18.77
CA PRO A 256 -25.44 -2.64 -17.77
C PRO A 256 -24.08 -2.43 -17.10
N VAL A 257 -23.77 -1.22 -16.67
CA VAL A 257 -22.51 -0.85 -16.01
C VAL A 257 -22.79 -0.04 -14.78
N ARG A 258 -21.90 -0.11 -13.81
CA ARG A 258 -21.95 0.64 -12.55
C ARG A 258 -20.58 1.14 -12.13
N ILE A 259 -20.52 2.36 -11.61
CA ILE A 259 -19.32 2.91 -10.98
C ILE A 259 -19.35 2.57 -9.51
N ALA A 260 -18.23 2.02 -9.02
CA ALA A 260 -17.91 1.91 -7.61
C ALA A 260 -16.69 2.79 -7.30
N HIS A 261 -16.62 3.28 -6.10
CA HIS A 261 -15.54 4.14 -5.66
C HIS A 261 -15.17 3.86 -4.21
N LEU A 262 -14.02 4.33 -3.83
CA LEU A 262 -13.57 4.45 -2.45
C LEU A 262 -12.87 5.80 -2.36
N SER A 263 -13.56 6.77 -1.78
CA SER A 263 -13.09 8.12 -1.46
C SER A 263 -12.35 8.87 -2.56
#